data_fa8d9ce574e0eb0eb6ceeb54aecfb939
#
_entry.id   fa8d9ce574e0eb0eb6ceeb54aecfb939
#
_cell.length_a   1.000
_cell.length_b   1.000
_cell.length_c   1.000
_cell.angle_alpha   90.00
_cell.angle_beta   90.00
_cell.angle_gamma   90.00
#
_symmetry.space_group_name_H-M   'P 1'
#
loop_
_entity.id
_entity.type
_entity.pdbx_description
1 polymer ?
#
loop_
_entity_poly.entity_id
_entity_poly.type
_entity_poly.pdbx_seq_one_letter_code
_entity_poly.pdbx_strand_id
1 'polypeptide(L)'
;IMLQEQGYEVVGVTMRTWDVPSKFSTPGQTEPDDVLEARALAGKLGIEHHVADVREEFKEVIVKHFIDEYMKGRTPNPCVMCNPLFKERILCEWADQTNCAHISTGHYCRLEEHNGHLYIIAGDDMTKDQSYFLWKLPQEILRRFIFPLGTYTKQEVREYLRQKGFETKAQGGESMEICFIEGDYRD
;
A
#
# COMPACT_ATOMS: atom_id res chain seq x y z
N ILE A 1 -7.94 -5.35 10.90
CA ILE A 1 -9.20 -5.56 11.60
C ILE A 1 -10.11 -6.46 10.76
N MET A 2 -10.56 -6.04 9.55
CA MET A 2 -11.48 -6.83 8.71
C MET A 2 -11.01 -8.27 8.48
N LEU A 3 -9.73 -8.47 8.17
CA LEU A 3 -9.16 -9.80 7.97
C LEU A 3 -9.17 -10.63 9.27
N GLN A 4 -8.84 -10.03 10.43
CA GLN A 4 -8.92 -10.71 11.72
C GLN A 4 -10.37 -11.14 12.04
N GLU A 5 -11.36 -10.30 11.72
CA GLU A 5 -12.78 -10.64 11.89
C GLU A 5 -13.24 -11.76 10.96
N GLN A 6 -12.58 -11.94 9.84
CA GLN A 6 -12.78 -13.08 8.92
C GLN A 6 -12.02 -14.35 9.35
N GLY A 7 -11.27 -14.29 10.47
CA GLY A 7 -10.55 -15.42 11.04
C GLY A 7 -9.14 -15.62 10.50
N TYR A 8 -8.59 -14.66 9.78
CA TYR A 8 -7.19 -14.73 9.35
C TYR A 8 -6.24 -14.36 10.48
N GLU A 9 -5.14 -15.10 10.59
CA GLU A 9 -3.94 -14.66 11.29
C GLU A 9 -3.23 -13.61 10.41
N VAL A 10 -2.98 -12.42 10.98
CA VAL A 10 -2.53 -11.27 10.20
C VAL A 10 -1.14 -10.83 10.65
N VAL A 11 -0.23 -10.68 9.70
CA VAL A 11 1.09 -10.06 9.89
C VAL A 11 1.12 -8.74 9.14
N GLY A 12 1.58 -7.69 9.81
CA GLY A 12 1.72 -6.35 9.20
C GLY A 12 3.12 -6.14 8.63
N VAL A 13 3.20 -5.56 7.44
CA VAL A 13 4.47 -5.14 6.83
C VAL A 13 4.37 -3.68 6.42
N THR A 14 5.29 -2.84 6.92
CA THR A 14 5.46 -1.45 6.47
C THR A 14 6.70 -1.35 5.60
N MET A 15 6.52 -0.90 4.37
CA MET A 15 7.64 -0.65 3.46
C MET A 15 8.18 0.76 3.66
N ARG A 16 9.42 0.88 4.14
CA ARG A 16 10.15 2.13 4.19
C ARG A 16 10.83 2.34 2.85
N THR A 17 10.14 3.05 1.95
CA THR A 17 10.57 3.26 0.56
C THR A 17 11.40 4.52 0.38
N TRP A 18 11.09 5.57 1.14
CA TRP A 18 11.72 6.88 1.04
C TRP A 18 11.57 7.65 2.34
N ASP A 19 12.61 8.38 2.73
CA ASP A 19 12.55 9.27 3.88
C ASP A 19 12.39 10.72 3.42
N VAL A 20 11.32 11.36 3.84
CA VAL A 20 11.11 12.79 3.65
C VAL A 20 11.30 13.51 5.00
N PRO A 21 12.04 14.63 5.05
CA PRO A 21 12.32 15.34 6.30
C PRO A 21 11.10 15.68 7.13
N SER A 22 9.98 16.06 6.49
CA SER A 22 8.72 16.39 7.16
C SER A 22 8.07 15.25 7.95
N LYS A 23 8.52 14.00 7.73
CA LYS A 23 8.03 12.83 8.47
C LYS A 23 8.82 12.51 9.73
N PHE A 24 9.74 13.38 10.15
CA PHE A 24 10.53 13.21 11.37
C PHE A 24 10.20 14.35 12.34
N SER A 25 9.32 14.08 13.31
CA SER A 25 8.83 15.08 14.25
C SER A 25 9.83 15.49 15.32
N THR A 26 10.84 14.64 15.60
CA THR A 26 11.79 14.84 16.71
C THR A 26 13.24 14.81 16.21
N PRO A 27 14.08 15.77 16.63
CA PRO A 27 15.52 15.74 16.31
C PRO A 27 16.18 14.43 16.79
N GLY A 28 16.95 13.79 15.90
CA GLY A 28 17.62 12.51 16.19
C GLY A 28 16.76 11.27 16.03
N GLN A 29 15.50 11.42 15.59
CA GLN A 29 14.64 10.30 15.27
C GLN A 29 15.23 9.47 14.11
N THR A 30 15.22 8.15 14.24
CA THR A 30 15.81 7.21 13.27
C THR A 30 14.81 6.58 12.30
N GLU A 31 13.53 6.61 12.66
CA GLU A 31 12.43 6.11 11.83
C GLU A 31 11.39 7.22 11.62
N PRO A 32 10.79 7.33 10.44
CA PRO A 32 9.75 8.31 10.17
C PRO A 32 8.46 8.01 10.96
N ASP A 33 7.66 9.06 11.18
CA ASP A 33 6.44 8.99 12.01
C ASP A 33 5.44 7.97 11.52
N ASP A 34 5.29 7.79 10.20
CA ASP A 34 4.39 6.82 9.62
C ASP A 34 4.77 5.36 9.95
N VAL A 35 6.08 5.07 10.07
CA VAL A 35 6.56 3.76 10.53
C VAL A 35 6.26 3.56 12.02
N LEU A 36 6.50 4.59 12.84
CA LEU A 36 6.19 4.55 14.28
C LEU A 36 4.68 4.38 14.53
N GLU A 37 3.85 5.10 13.77
CA GLU A 37 2.40 4.95 13.84
C GLU A 37 1.92 3.56 13.42
N ALA A 38 2.49 3.01 12.35
CA ALA A 38 2.16 1.65 11.89
C ALA A 38 2.49 0.61 12.96
N ARG A 39 3.65 0.73 13.60
CA ARG A 39 4.07 -0.13 14.71
C ARG A 39 3.13 -0.02 15.92
N ALA A 40 2.76 1.19 16.30
CA ALA A 40 1.82 1.43 17.39
C ALA A 40 0.43 0.86 17.07
N LEU A 41 -0.03 0.97 15.82
CA LEU A 41 -1.29 0.41 15.37
C LEU A 41 -1.27 -1.12 15.41
N ALA A 42 -0.20 -1.74 14.91
CA ALA A 42 -0.04 -3.20 14.96
C ALA A 42 -0.06 -3.71 16.40
N GLY A 43 0.62 -3.02 17.32
CA GLY A 43 0.57 -3.34 18.76
C GLY A 43 -0.84 -3.27 19.34
N LYS A 44 -1.66 -2.27 18.97
CA LYS A 44 -3.07 -2.17 19.38
C LYS A 44 -3.92 -3.31 18.84
N LEU A 45 -3.62 -3.78 17.65
CA LEU A 45 -4.35 -4.88 16.99
C LEU A 45 -3.84 -6.26 17.43
N GLY A 46 -2.75 -6.33 18.20
CA GLY A 46 -2.15 -7.59 18.63
C GLY A 46 -1.59 -8.41 17.47
N ILE A 47 -1.10 -7.78 16.41
CA ILE A 47 -0.50 -8.44 15.25
C ILE A 47 1.02 -8.25 15.23
N GLU A 48 1.73 -9.25 14.70
CA GLU A 48 3.15 -9.14 14.40
C GLU A 48 3.37 -8.06 13.33
N HIS A 49 4.47 -7.28 13.45
CA HIS A 49 4.75 -6.18 12.53
C HIS A 49 6.22 -6.11 12.15
N HIS A 50 6.48 -6.07 10.86
CA HIS A 50 7.80 -5.92 10.28
C HIS A 50 7.94 -4.60 9.53
N VAL A 51 9.18 -4.11 9.44
CA VAL A 51 9.55 -2.97 8.61
C VAL A 51 10.51 -3.44 7.54
N ALA A 52 10.08 -3.38 6.30
CA ALA A 52 10.91 -3.65 5.14
C ALA A 52 11.63 -2.36 4.73
N ASP A 53 12.92 -2.25 5.04
CA ASP A 53 13.73 -1.11 4.56
C ASP A 53 14.19 -1.40 3.13
N VAL A 54 13.54 -0.76 2.18
CA VAL A 54 13.75 -0.98 0.75
C VAL A 54 14.13 0.33 0.02
N ARG A 55 14.66 1.32 0.77
CA ARG A 55 14.96 2.66 0.25
C ARG A 55 15.96 2.65 -0.89
N GLU A 56 17.05 1.91 -0.78
CA GLU A 56 18.07 1.86 -1.83
C GLU A 56 17.51 1.24 -3.12
N GLU A 57 16.80 0.13 -3.00
CA GLU A 57 16.19 -0.52 -4.15
C GLU A 57 15.09 0.35 -4.78
N PHE A 58 14.27 1.01 -3.96
CA PHE A 58 13.25 1.94 -4.42
C PHE A 58 13.86 3.09 -5.23
N LYS A 59 14.96 3.65 -4.76
CA LYS A 59 15.72 4.69 -5.45
C LYS A 59 16.20 4.23 -6.83
N GLU A 60 16.82 3.07 -6.90
CA GLU A 60 17.37 2.53 -8.14
C GLU A 60 16.28 2.14 -9.15
N VAL A 61 15.17 1.59 -8.69
CA VAL A 61 14.13 1.05 -9.58
C VAL A 61 13.09 2.12 -9.94
N ILE A 62 12.56 2.83 -8.95
CA ILE A 62 11.40 3.71 -9.13
C ILE A 62 11.82 5.15 -9.37
N VAL A 63 12.68 5.72 -8.49
CA VAL A 63 13.07 7.13 -8.61
C VAL A 63 13.89 7.36 -9.86
N LYS A 64 14.86 6.48 -10.13
CA LYS A 64 15.68 6.58 -11.35
C LYS A 64 14.83 6.46 -12.63
N HIS A 65 13.90 5.48 -12.66
CA HIS A 65 12.98 5.37 -13.80
C HIS A 65 12.15 6.65 -14.00
N PHE A 66 11.65 7.23 -12.92
CA PHE A 66 10.89 8.47 -12.96
C PHE A 66 11.72 9.60 -13.57
N ILE A 67 12.96 9.80 -13.14
CA ILE A 67 13.89 10.81 -13.67
C ILE A 67 14.18 10.53 -15.15
N ASP A 68 14.51 9.30 -15.51
CA ASP A 68 14.84 8.91 -16.89
C ASP A 68 13.68 9.18 -17.85
N GLU A 69 12.43 8.99 -17.43
CA GLU A 69 11.27 9.29 -18.26
C GLU A 69 11.06 10.80 -18.46
N TYR A 70 11.24 11.60 -17.40
CA TYR A 70 11.21 13.06 -17.53
C TYR A 70 12.32 13.58 -18.46
N MET A 71 13.52 13.06 -18.34
CA MET A 71 14.64 13.43 -19.22
C MET A 71 14.38 13.08 -20.69
N LYS A 72 13.51 12.14 -20.96
CA LYS A 72 13.04 11.79 -22.33
C LYS A 72 11.82 12.59 -22.77
N GLY A 73 11.37 13.58 -21.98
CA GLY A 73 10.21 14.42 -22.30
C GLY A 73 8.86 13.71 -22.09
N ARG A 74 8.80 12.63 -21.31
CA ARG A 74 7.56 11.93 -20.96
C ARG A 74 7.12 12.30 -19.54
N THR A 75 5.82 12.19 -19.25
CA THR A 75 5.26 12.41 -17.92
C THR A 75 4.95 11.05 -17.30
N PRO A 76 5.84 10.47 -16.48
CA PRO A 76 5.64 9.17 -15.88
C PRO A 76 4.61 9.20 -14.75
N ASN A 77 3.86 8.11 -14.60
CA ASN A 77 3.12 7.82 -13.37
C ASN A 77 3.89 6.73 -12.59
N PRO A 78 4.68 7.11 -11.58
CA PRO A 78 5.52 6.15 -10.88
C PRO A 78 4.71 5.08 -10.12
N CYS A 79 3.50 5.40 -9.66
CA CYS A 79 2.67 4.47 -8.90
C CYS A 79 2.21 3.28 -9.74
N VAL A 80 1.95 3.48 -11.04
CA VAL A 80 1.53 2.41 -11.97
C VAL A 80 2.66 1.39 -12.20
N MET A 81 3.91 1.82 -12.08
CA MET A 81 5.06 0.92 -12.16
C MET A 81 5.45 0.37 -10.78
N CYS A 82 5.36 1.20 -9.74
CA CYS A 82 5.77 0.85 -8.38
C CYS A 82 4.94 -0.29 -7.80
N ASN A 83 3.60 -0.25 -7.94
CA ASN A 83 2.77 -1.29 -7.36
C ASN A 83 3.15 -2.68 -7.93
N PRO A 84 2.97 -2.97 -9.25
CA PRO A 84 3.18 -4.33 -9.75
C PRO A 84 4.64 -4.79 -9.80
N LEU A 85 5.59 -3.88 -9.94
CA LEU A 85 7.00 -4.28 -10.13
C LEU A 85 7.83 -4.23 -8.84
N PHE A 86 7.37 -3.49 -7.84
CA PHE A 86 8.14 -3.27 -6.64
C PHE A 86 7.37 -3.67 -5.37
N LYS A 87 6.27 -2.99 -5.03
CA LYS A 87 5.57 -3.21 -3.77
C LYS A 87 5.01 -4.62 -3.63
N GLU A 88 4.37 -5.12 -4.68
CA GLU A 88 3.73 -6.44 -4.61
C GLU A 88 4.76 -7.57 -4.58
N ARG A 89 5.90 -7.40 -5.23
CA ARG A 89 7.03 -8.32 -5.12
C ARG A 89 7.56 -8.37 -3.69
N ILE A 90 7.85 -7.21 -3.09
CA ILE A 90 8.31 -7.12 -1.69
C ILE A 90 7.30 -7.76 -0.74
N LEU A 91 6.00 -7.48 -0.96
CA LEU A 91 4.94 -8.06 -0.12
C LEU A 91 4.89 -9.59 -0.24
N CYS A 92 5.08 -10.14 -1.44
CA CYS A 92 5.17 -11.59 -1.65
C CYS A 92 6.40 -12.20 -0.97
N GLU A 93 7.55 -11.56 -1.09
CA GLU A 93 8.79 -12.02 -0.44
C GLU A 93 8.64 -12.08 1.10
N TRP A 94 8.01 -11.06 1.70
CA TRP A 94 7.72 -11.05 3.12
C TRP A 94 6.67 -12.09 3.51
N ALA A 95 5.64 -12.28 2.68
CA ALA A 95 4.64 -13.31 2.92
C ALA A 95 5.28 -14.71 2.95
N ASP A 96 6.22 -14.97 2.03
CA ASP A 96 6.95 -16.26 1.99
C ASP A 96 7.85 -16.43 3.23
N GLN A 97 8.54 -15.37 3.68
CA GLN A 97 9.38 -15.38 4.88
C GLN A 97 8.57 -15.60 6.17
N THR A 98 7.34 -15.08 6.23
CA THR A 98 6.45 -15.21 7.39
C THR A 98 5.44 -16.35 7.27
N ASN A 99 5.58 -17.22 6.25
CA ASN A 99 4.68 -18.34 5.96
C ASN A 99 3.20 -17.91 5.75
N CYS A 100 2.97 -16.71 5.23
CA CYS A 100 1.65 -16.23 4.88
C CYS A 100 1.24 -16.71 3.50
N ALA A 101 0.13 -17.42 3.40
CA ALA A 101 -0.42 -17.90 2.12
C ALA A 101 -0.97 -16.76 1.26
N HIS A 102 -1.51 -15.73 1.91
CA HIS A 102 -2.17 -14.60 1.27
C HIS A 102 -1.45 -13.29 1.53
N ILE A 103 -1.66 -12.35 0.62
CA ILE A 103 -1.23 -10.95 0.75
C ILE A 103 -2.46 -10.05 0.66
N SER A 104 -2.39 -8.90 1.30
CA SER A 104 -3.51 -7.95 1.31
C SER A 104 -3.03 -6.52 1.31
N THR A 105 -3.75 -5.68 0.60
CA THR A 105 -3.52 -4.22 0.56
C THR A 105 -4.85 -3.47 0.67
N GLY A 106 -4.77 -2.19 0.94
CA GLY A 106 -5.93 -1.31 1.04
C GLY A 106 -6.45 -0.77 -0.31
N HIS A 107 -6.16 -1.42 -1.42
CA HIS A 107 -6.67 -0.97 -2.72
C HIS A 107 -8.18 -1.19 -2.84
N TYR A 108 -8.86 -0.19 -3.39
CA TYR A 108 -10.29 -0.24 -3.71
C TYR A 108 -10.47 -0.90 -5.08
N CYS A 109 -10.38 -2.23 -5.10
CA CYS A 109 -10.60 -3.06 -6.28
C CYS A 109 -11.08 -4.45 -5.84
N ARG A 110 -11.55 -5.27 -6.77
CA ARG A 110 -12.00 -6.64 -6.54
C ARG A 110 -11.29 -7.60 -7.49
N LEU A 111 -11.33 -8.87 -7.15
CA LEU A 111 -10.95 -9.96 -8.04
C LEU A 111 -12.20 -10.69 -8.51
N GLU A 112 -12.25 -11.01 -9.80
CA GLU A 112 -13.28 -11.84 -10.39
C GLU A 112 -12.61 -12.95 -11.19
N GLU A 113 -13.12 -14.17 -11.03
CA GLU A 113 -12.63 -15.32 -11.79
C GLU A 113 -13.52 -15.54 -13.02
N HIS A 114 -12.90 -15.63 -14.19
CA HIS A 114 -13.56 -16.01 -15.42
C HIS A 114 -12.70 -17.00 -16.21
N ASN A 115 -13.28 -18.15 -16.56
CA ASN A 115 -12.59 -19.23 -17.29
C ASN A 115 -11.23 -19.64 -16.68
N GLY A 116 -11.14 -19.71 -15.34
CA GLY A 116 -9.92 -20.11 -14.60
C GLY A 116 -8.85 -19.03 -14.51
N HIS A 117 -9.13 -17.81 -14.97
CA HIS A 117 -8.28 -16.64 -14.85
C HIS A 117 -8.88 -15.62 -13.88
N LEU A 118 -8.03 -15.00 -13.06
CA LEU A 118 -8.42 -13.89 -12.20
C LEU A 118 -8.22 -12.56 -12.93
N TYR A 119 -9.20 -11.69 -12.77
CA TYR A 119 -9.20 -10.34 -13.30
C TYR A 119 -9.37 -9.34 -12.17
N ILE A 120 -8.62 -8.24 -12.25
CA ILE A 120 -8.85 -7.10 -11.38
C ILE A 120 -9.99 -6.30 -11.99
N ILE A 121 -11.00 -6.05 -11.20
CA ILE A 121 -12.15 -5.22 -11.55
C ILE A 121 -12.28 -4.04 -10.60
N ALA A 122 -12.95 -2.99 -11.03
CA ALA A 122 -13.22 -1.82 -10.22
C ALA A 122 -13.90 -2.19 -8.90
N GLY A 123 -13.59 -1.47 -7.85
CA GLY A 123 -14.31 -1.55 -6.58
C GLY A 123 -15.71 -0.93 -6.68
N ASP A 124 -16.53 -1.12 -5.65
CA ASP A 124 -17.88 -0.56 -5.61
C ASP A 124 -17.87 0.98 -5.48
N ASP A 125 -16.82 1.55 -4.88
CA ASP A 125 -16.60 3.00 -4.90
C ASP A 125 -15.85 3.43 -6.17
N MET A 126 -16.60 3.72 -7.23
CA MET A 126 -16.05 4.17 -8.51
C MET A 126 -15.23 5.47 -8.40
N THR A 127 -15.44 6.26 -7.35
CA THR A 127 -14.66 7.50 -7.13
C THR A 127 -13.29 7.24 -6.52
N LYS A 128 -13.07 6.03 -6.01
CA LYS A 128 -11.84 5.56 -5.36
C LYS A 128 -11.25 4.33 -6.04
N ASP A 129 -11.72 3.98 -7.23
CA ASP A 129 -11.19 2.84 -7.96
C ASP A 129 -9.67 2.93 -8.14
N GLN A 130 -8.98 1.87 -7.78
CA GLN A 130 -7.53 1.74 -7.83
C GLN A 130 -7.06 0.54 -8.67
N SER A 131 -7.97 -0.09 -9.40
CA SER A 131 -7.69 -1.25 -10.26
C SER A 131 -6.58 -0.96 -11.28
N TYR A 132 -6.53 0.27 -11.81
CA TYR A 132 -5.52 0.72 -12.76
C TYR A 132 -4.08 0.57 -12.25
N PHE A 133 -3.83 0.76 -10.95
CA PHE A 133 -2.49 0.66 -10.39
C PHE A 133 -1.95 -0.78 -10.30
N LEU A 134 -2.81 -1.78 -10.51
CA LEU A 134 -2.50 -3.20 -10.37
C LEU A 134 -2.55 -3.98 -11.70
N TRP A 135 -2.69 -3.28 -12.82
CA TRP A 135 -2.94 -3.82 -14.16
C TRP A 135 -1.95 -4.89 -14.65
N LYS A 136 -0.72 -4.89 -14.13
CA LYS A 136 0.38 -5.75 -14.58
C LYS A 136 0.64 -6.94 -13.66
N LEU A 137 -0.20 -7.19 -12.66
CA LEU A 137 -0.01 -8.31 -11.75
C LEU A 137 -0.22 -9.65 -12.46
N PRO A 138 0.73 -10.58 -12.34
CA PRO A 138 0.61 -11.91 -12.91
C PRO A 138 -0.37 -12.77 -12.12
N GLN A 139 -0.90 -13.82 -12.76
CA GLN A 139 -1.94 -14.70 -12.21
C GLN A 139 -1.53 -15.37 -10.90
N GLU A 140 -0.28 -15.81 -10.78
CA GLU A 140 0.24 -16.42 -9.55
C GLU A 140 0.20 -15.46 -8.35
N ILE A 141 0.43 -14.18 -8.55
CA ILE A 141 0.32 -13.16 -7.51
C ILE A 141 -1.16 -12.85 -7.23
N LEU A 142 -1.99 -12.69 -8.25
CA LEU A 142 -3.43 -12.44 -8.08
C LEU A 142 -4.11 -13.52 -7.22
N ARG A 143 -3.71 -14.78 -7.36
CA ARG A 143 -4.26 -15.89 -6.55
C ARG A 143 -3.96 -15.77 -5.05
N ARG A 144 -2.96 -14.99 -4.68
CA ARG A 144 -2.61 -14.73 -3.27
C ARG A 144 -3.31 -13.51 -2.70
N PHE A 145 -3.86 -12.63 -3.55
CA PHE A 145 -4.44 -11.36 -3.11
C PHE A 145 -5.80 -11.50 -2.44
N ILE A 146 -5.97 -10.72 -1.36
CA ILE A 146 -7.26 -10.39 -0.76
C ILE A 146 -7.38 -8.87 -0.74
N PHE A 147 -8.44 -8.35 -1.34
CA PHE A 147 -8.77 -6.92 -1.36
C PHE A 147 -9.99 -6.66 -0.47
N PRO A 148 -9.80 -6.40 0.84
CA PRO A 148 -10.91 -6.30 1.78
C PRO A 148 -11.76 -5.04 1.60
N LEU A 149 -11.26 -4.04 0.86
CA LEU A 149 -11.95 -2.77 0.65
C LEU A 149 -12.72 -2.70 -0.67
N GLY A 150 -12.67 -3.74 -1.49
CA GLY A 150 -13.25 -3.72 -2.84
C GLY A 150 -14.77 -3.56 -2.88
N THR A 151 -15.48 -3.97 -1.82
CA THR A 151 -16.94 -3.89 -1.71
C THR A 151 -17.42 -2.77 -0.77
N TYR A 152 -16.52 -1.85 -0.40
CA TYR A 152 -16.84 -0.76 0.52
C TYR A 152 -16.58 0.59 -0.12
N THR A 153 -17.41 1.56 0.19
CA THR A 153 -17.11 2.96 -0.08
C THR A 153 -16.13 3.52 0.94
N LYS A 154 -15.41 4.57 0.58
CA LYS A 154 -14.51 5.27 1.52
C LYS A 154 -15.23 5.77 2.77
N GLN A 155 -16.49 6.17 2.63
CA GLN A 155 -17.32 6.62 3.74
C GLN A 155 -17.62 5.46 4.70
N GLU A 156 -17.98 4.30 4.20
CA GLU A 156 -18.23 3.10 5.02
C GLU A 156 -16.98 2.66 5.76
N VAL A 157 -15.80 2.69 5.10
CA VAL A 157 -14.53 2.38 5.75
C VAL A 157 -14.21 3.36 6.88
N ARG A 158 -14.46 4.67 6.69
CA ARG A 158 -14.28 5.67 7.75
C ARG A 158 -15.22 5.43 8.92
N GLU A 159 -16.49 5.12 8.65
CA GLU A 159 -17.47 4.81 9.69
C GLU A 159 -17.11 3.54 10.45
N TYR A 160 -16.71 2.48 9.75
CA TYR A 160 -16.20 1.26 10.34
C TYR A 160 -15.00 1.51 11.28
N LEU A 161 -14.05 2.35 10.88
CA LEU A 161 -12.90 2.71 11.72
C LEU A 161 -13.33 3.45 12.99
N ARG A 162 -14.32 4.37 12.92
CA ARG A 162 -14.88 5.05 14.10
C ARG A 162 -15.51 4.05 15.07
N GLN A 163 -16.33 3.15 14.56
CA GLN A 163 -16.98 2.11 15.36
C GLN A 163 -15.97 1.19 16.07
N LYS A 164 -14.79 0.98 15.46
CA LYS A 164 -13.69 0.21 16.04
C LYS A 164 -12.77 1.05 16.96
N GLY A 165 -13.06 2.33 17.19
CA GLY A 165 -12.28 3.21 18.06
C GLY A 165 -11.00 3.79 17.42
N PHE A 166 -10.91 3.80 16.09
CA PHE A 166 -9.77 4.38 15.33
C PHE A 166 -10.11 5.74 14.73
N GLU A 167 -10.61 6.66 15.56
CA GLU A 167 -11.11 7.98 15.15
C GLU A 167 -10.07 8.80 14.35
N THR A 168 -8.83 8.85 14.83
CA THR A 168 -7.75 9.59 14.17
C THR A 168 -7.49 9.08 12.74
N LYS A 169 -7.50 7.76 12.55
CA LYS A 169 -7.33 7.16 11.22
C LYS A 169 -8.55 7.37 10.32
N ALA A 170 -9.74 7.42 10.90
CA ALA A 170 -10.98 7.72 10.18
C ALA A 170 -11.02 9.15 9.62
N GLN A 171 -10.35 10.10 10.30
CA GLN A 171 -10.26 11.52 9.89
C GLN A 171 -9.06 11.80 8.97
N GLY A 172 -8.14 10.85 8.81
CA GLY A 172 -6.92 11.00 8.02
C GLY A 172 -7.19 11.44 6.58
N GLY A 173 -6.32 12.31 6.07
CA GLY A 173 -6.32 12.76 4.68
C GLY A 173 -5.90 11.64 3.71
N GLU A 174 -5.99 11.92 2.43
CA GLU A 174 -5.48 11.06 1.37
C GLU A 174 -4.16 11.64 0.87
N SER A 175 -3.16 10.78 0.68
CA SER A 175 -1.95 11.17 -0.02
C SER A 175 -2.27 11.15 -1.52
N MET A 176 -2.30 12.33 -2.13
CA MET A 176 -2.53 12.52 -3.57
C MET A 176 -1.22 12.75 -4.33
N GLU A 177 -0.12 12.92 -3.60
CA GLU A 177 1.18 13.28 -4.13
C GLU A 177 2.10 12.07 -4.33
N ILE A 178 3.15 12.26 -5.13
CA ILE A 178 4.21 11.28 -5.32
C ILE A 178 4.99 11.13 -4.01
N CYS A 179 5.07 9.92 -3.48
CA CYS A 179 5.52 9.63 -2.12
C CYS A 179 6.99 10.02 -1.81
N PHE A 180 7.81 10.30 -2.82
CA PHE A 180 9.22 10.70 -2.66
C PHE A 180 9.50 12.15 -3.08
N ILE A 181 8.46 12.95 -3.33
CA ILE A 181 8.57 14.37 -3.64
C ILE A 181 7.83 15.16 -2.57
N GLU A 182 8.50 16.14 -1.97
CA GLU A 182 7.87 17.14 -1.09
C GLU A 182 7.54 18.39 -1.91
N GLY A 183 6.31 18.86 -1.79
CA GLY A 183 5.84 20.04 -2.54
C GLY A 183 5.39 19.73 -3.96
N ASP A 184 5.38 20.76 -4.80
CA ASP A 184 4.97 20.63 -6.21
C ASP A 184 6.17 20.15 -7.05
N TYR A 185 6.03 19.01 -7.70
CA TYR A 185 7.08 18.43 -8.57
C TYR A 185 7.39 19.27 -9.82
N ARG A 186 6.70 20.40 -10.03
CA ARG A 186 6.93 21.36 -11.11
C ARG A 186 7.88 22.48 -10.70
N ASP A 187 8.22 22.61 -9.42
CA ASP A 187 9.20 23.53 -8.88
C ASP A 187 10.60 22.92 -8.90
#